data_740a0790698d14b847d0f6d1cae8ae20
#
_entry.id   740a0790698d14b847d0f6d1cae8ae20
#
_cell.length_a   1.000
_cell.length_b   1.000
_cell.length_c   1.000
_cell.angle_alpha   90.00
_cell.angle_beta   90.00
_cell.angle_gamma   90.00
#
_symmetry.space_group_name_H-M   'P 1'
#
loop_
_entity.id
_entity.type
_entity.pdbx_description
1 polymer ?
#
loop_
_entity_poly.entity_id
_entity_poly.type
_entity_poly.pdbx_seq_one_letter_code
_entity_poly.pdbx_strand_id
1 'polypeptide(L)'
;MEEILHRLEQFEFLRIIIFPESTIHEKPIEEWPFCHVLISFHSKGFPLAKTQEYARLHRPFLINDLDKQWEIMDRIKVHEILRDAGIAQPRYGVLRRTMNAGLDVFFPFVD
;
A
#
# COMPACT_ATOMS: atom_id res chain seq x y z
N MET A 1 5.61 -12.17 0.94
CA MET A 1 5.88 -11.91 -0.49
C MET A 1 6.69 -13.03 -1.15
N GLU A 2 7.75 -13.51 -0.53
CA GLU A 2 8.62 -14.56 -1.10
C GLU A 2 7.86 -15.80 -1.56
N GLU A 3 6.93 -16.30 -0.77
CA GLU A 3 6.13 -17.48 -1.13
C GLU A 3 5.28 -17.25 -2.39
N ILE A 4 4.71 -16.06 -2.54
CA ILE A 4 3.93 -15.70 -3.73
C ILE A 4 4.83 -15.67 -4.95
N LEU A 5 5.99 -15.04 -4.86
CA LEU A 5 6.96 -14.97 -5.96
C LEU A 5 7.49 -16.36 -6.34
N HIS A 6 7.77 -17.19 -5.34
CA HIS A 6 8.23 -18.57 -5.57
C HIS A 6 7.18 -19.38 -6.35
N ARG A 7 5.91 -19.24 -6.04
CA ARG A 7 4.83 -19.90 -6.77
C ARG A 7 4.66 -19.37 -8.19
N LEU A 8 4.82 -18.07 -8.38
CA LEU A 8 4.74 -17.44 -9.70
C LEU A 8 5.91 -17.84 -10.61
N GLU A 9 7.10 -18.04 -10.06
CA GLU A 9 8.29 -18.50 -10.80
C GLU A 9 8.12 -19.88 -11.48
N GLN A 10 7.18 -20.67 -11.00
CA GLN A 10 6.90 -21.99 -11.58
C GLN A 10 6.21 -21.90 -12.95
N PHE A 11 5.70 -20.75 -13.33
CA PHE A 11 5.06 -20.52 -14.63
C PHE A 11 6.09 -20.04 -15.65
N GLU A 12 6.33 -20.84 -16.69
CA GLU A 12 7.34 -20.54 -17.72
C GLU A 12 7.08 -19.25 -18.50
N PHE A 13 5.81 -18.82 -18.60
CA PHE A 13 5.44 -17.60 -19.30
C PHE A 13 5.59 -16.33 -18.45
N LEU A 14 5.96 -16.47 -17.17
CA LEU A 14 6.20 -15.34 -16.27
C LEU A 14 7.69 -15.15 -16.02
N ARG A 15 8.13 -13.92 -16.13
CA ARG A 15 9.46 -13.49 -15.72
C ARG A 15 9.33 -12.57 -14.52
N ILE A 16 9.87 -12.99 -13.38
CA ILE A 16 9.85 -12.20 -12.16
C ILE A 16 11.03 -11.22 -12.14
N ILE A 17 10.73 -9.95 -11.96
CA ILE A 17 11.72 -8.89 -11.83
C ILE A 17 11.52 -8.24 -10.47
N ILE A 18 12.51 -8.36 -9.60
CA ILE A 18 12.51 -7.69 -8.29
C ILE A 18 13.28 -6.37 -8.44
N PHE A 19 12.61 -5.25 -8.16
CA PHE A 19 13.28 -3.96 -8.20
C PHE A 19 14.16 -3.83 -6.97
N PRO A 20 15.48 -3.65 -7.14
CA PRO A 20 16.37 -3.43 -6.00
C PRO A 20 15.96 -2.18 -5.21
N GLU A 21 16.08 -2.24 -3.89
CA GLU A 21 15.75 -1.12 -3.01
C GLU A 21 16.56 0.13 -3.37
N SER A 22 17.83 -0.03 -3.70
CA SER A 22 18.68 1.06 -4.18
C SER A 22 18.15 1.73 -5.44
N THR A 23 17.63 0.95 -6.38
CA THR A 23 17.02 1.48 -7.60
C THR A 23 15.77 2.30 -7.28
N ILE A 24 14.93 1.81 -6.40
CA ILE A 24 13.68 2.48 -6.00
C ILE A 24 13.96 3.82 -5.33
N HIS A 25 14.92 3.88 -4.42
CA HIS A 25 15.22 5.09 -3.65
C HIS A 25 16.13 6.08 -4.39
N GLU A 26 17.13 5.59 -5.11
CA GLU A 26 18.21 6.42 -5.64
C GLU A 26 18.08 6.77 -7.11
N LYS A 27 17.41 5.92 -7.91
CA LYS A 27 17.32 6.13 -9.35
C LYS A 27 16.01 6.81 -9.75
N PRO A 28 16.03 7.63 -10.81
CA PRO A 28 14.79 8.17 -11.39
C PRO A 28 13.95 7.05 -12.01
N ILE A 29 12.66 7.27 -12.11
CA ILE A 29 11.71 6.26 -12.61
C ILE A 29 12.02 5.81 -14.05
N GLU A 30 12.64 6.65 -14.84
CA GLU A 30 13.05 6.34 -16.22
C GLU A 30 14.10 5.24 -16.28
N GLU A 31 14.87 5.07 -15.21
CA GLU A 31 15.89 4.03 -15.09
C GLU A 31 15.40 2.75 -14.38
N TRP A 32 14.14 2.76 -13.93
CA TRP A 32 13.56 1.57 -13.33
C TRP A 32 13.30 0.49 -14.39
N PRO A 33 13.41 -0.81 -14.02
CA PRO A 33 13.09 -1.89 -14.96
C PRO A 33 11.67 -1.77 -15.51
N PHE A 34 11.50 -2.15 -16.76
CA PHE A 34 10.16 -2.25 -17.36
C PHE A 34 9.45 -3.52 -16.89
N CYS A 35 8.15 -3.43 -16.62
CA CYS A 35 7.32 -4.59 -16.34
C CYS A 35 5.92 -4.42 -16.96
N HIS A 36 5.31 -5.53 -17.33
CA HIS A 36 3.93 -5.55 -17.84
C HIS A 36 2.91 -5.55 -16.70
N VAL A 37 3.26 -6.14 -15.57
CA VAL A 37 2.42 -6.24 -14.37
C VAL A 37 3.25 -5.78 -13.17
N LEU A 38 2.69 -4.91 -12.38
CA LEU A 38 3.35 -4.38 -11.18
C LEU A 38 2.60 -4.81 -9.92
N ILE A 39 3.35 -5.40 -9.00
CA ILE A 39 2.91 -5.65 -7.63
C ILE A 39 3.73 -4.73 -6.73
N SER A 40 3.06 -3.85 -5.98
CA SER A 40 3.75 -2.91 -5.13
C SER A 40 2.98 -2.72 -3.82
N PHE A 41 3.53 -3.23 -2.73
CA PHE A 41 3.01 -3.02 -1.40
C PHE A 41 3.84 -1.96 -0.68
N HIS A 42 3.17 -1.11 0.05
CA HIS A 42 3.81 0.02 0.69
C HIS A 42 3.92 -0.17 2.20
N SER A 43 5.06 0.25 2.70
CA SER A 43 5.34 0.36 4.12
C SER A 43 5.94 1.73 4.40
N LYS A 44 6.12 2.04 5.67
CA LYS A 44 6.77 3.29 6.08
C LYS A 44 8.14 3.44 5.43
N GLY A 45 8.39 4.58 4.80
CA GLY A 45 9.64 4.88 4.11
C GLY A 45 9.67 4.51 2.63
N PHE A 46 8.65 3.81 2.13
CA PHE A 46 8.56 3.50 0.70
C PHE A 46 8.10 4.73 -0.11
N PRO A 47 8.76 5.03 -1.26
CA PRO A 47 8.42 6.21 -2.06
C PRO A 47 7.19 5.98 -2.95
N LEU A 48 6.01 6.00 -2.36
CA LEU A 48 4.75 5.75 -3.07
C LEU A 48 4.53 6.72 -4.24
N ALA A 49 4.85 8.00 -4.06
CA ALA A 49 4.70 8.99 -5.12
C ALA A 49 5.51 8.64 -6.39
N LYS A 50 6.75 8.18 -6.21
CA LYS A 50 7.59 7.70 -7.34
C LYS A 50 6.95 6.51 -8.05
N THR A 51 6.41 5.57 -7.29
CA THR A 51 5.74 4.40 -7.87
C THR A 51 4.48 4.79 -8.64
N GLN A 52 3.73 5.75 -8.14
CA GLN A 52 2.58 6.30 -8.86
C GLN A 52 3.00 6.97 -10.17
N GLU A 53 4.09 7.73 -10.18
CA GLU A 53 4.64 8.33 -11.40
C GLU A 53 5.12 7.28 -12.39
N TYR A 54 5.80 6.24 -11.91
CA TYR A 54 6.21 5.11 -12.74
C TYR A 54 5.01 4.45 -13.41
N ALA A 55 3.92 4.23 -12.66
CA ALA A 55 2.70 3.63 -13.18
C ALA A 55 2.02 4.51 -14.23
N ARG A 56 2.06 5.84 -14.08
CA ARG A 56 1.53 6.78 -15.08
C ARG A 56 2.37 6.79 -16.35
N LEU A 57 3.69 6.68 -16.22
CA LEU A 57 4.62 6.69 -17.34
C LEU A 57 4.57 5.41 -18.16
N HIS A 58 4.66 4.25 -17.50
CA HIS A 58 4.79 2.96 -18.16
C HIS A 58 3.46 2.20 -18.32
N ARG A 59 2.45 2.56 -17.56
CA ARG A 59 1.10 1.98 -17.58
C ARG A 59 1.07 0.45 -17.47
N PRO A 60 1.77 -0.14 -16.48
CA PRO A 60 1.66 -1.57 -16.23
C PRO A 60 0.27 -1.92 -15.72
N PHE A 61 -0.12 -3.18 -15.85
CA PHE A 61 -1.29 -3.66 -15.12
C PHE A 61 -0.97 -3.68 -13.61
N LEU A 62 -1.79 -2.99 -12.81
CA LEU A 62 -1.58 -2.88 -11.37
C LEU A 62 -2.38 -3.95 -10.62
N ILE A 63 -1.69 -4.77 -9.85
CA ILE A 63 -2.35 -5.70 -8.91
C ILE A 63 -2.94 -4.93 -7.72
N ASN A 64 -2.23 -3.91 -7.25
CA ASN A 64 -2.67 -3.04 -6.17
C ASN A 64 -3.08 -1.68 -6.74
N ASP A 65 -4.14 -1.10 -6.19
CA ASP A 65 -4.48 0.30 -6.49
C ASP A 65 -3.53 1.23 -5.72
N LEU A 66 -2.58 1.82 -6.43
CA LEU A 66 -1.56 2.67 -5.84
C LEU A 66 -2.14 3.96 -5.27
N ASP A 67 -3.18 4.50 -5.89
CA ASP A 67 -3.78 5.76 -5.43
C ASP A 67 -4.54 5.55 -4.12
N LYS A 68 -5.08 4.37 -3.90
CA LYS A 68 -5.78 3.99 -2.67
C LYS A 68 -4.84 3.60 -1.51
N GLN A 69 -3.56 3.37 -1.79
CA GLN A 69 -2.59 3.02 -0.74
C GLN A 69 -2.47 4.08 0.35
N TRP A 70 -2.59 5.35 0.00
CA TRP A 70 -2.59 6.44 0.98
C TRP A 70 -3.72 6.31 2.00
N GLU A 71 -4.90 5.87 1.57
CA GLU A 71 -6.05 5.70 2.45
C GLU A 71 -5.88 4.52 3.40
N ILE A 72 -5.33 3.41 2.92
CA ILE A 72 -5.19 2.20 3.74
C ILE A 72 -3.98 2.23 4.68
N MET A 73 -3.11 3.21 4.56
CA MET A 73 -2.01 3.42 5.50
C MET A 73 -2.49 3.90 6.87
N ASP A 74 -3.62 4.59 6.92
CA ASP A 74 -4.25 5.03 8.16
C ASP A 74 -5.37 4.06 8.55
N ARG A 75 -5.14 3.28 9.59
CA ARG A 75 -6.11 2.27 10.05
C ARG A 75 -7.41 2.87 10.53
N ILE A 76 -7.38 4.06 11.11
CA ILE A 76 -8.60 4.76 11.54
C ILE A 76 -9.46 5.07 10.32
N LYS A 77 -8.85 5.59 9.28
CA LYS A 77 -9.51 5.88 8.01
C LYS A 77 -10.10 4.63 7.35
N VAL A 78 -9.38 3.52 7.40
CA VAL A 78 -9.88 2.23 6.89
C VAL A 78 -11.15 1.82 7.63
N HIS A 79 -11.16 1.91 8.97
CA HIS A 79 -12.34 1.60 9.77
C HIS A 79 -13.52 2.51 9.43
N GLU A 80 -13.29 3.78 9.21
CA GLU A 80 -14.32 4.74 8.80
C GLU A 80 -14.91 4.39 7.42
N ILE A 81 -14.08 4.06 6.47
CA ILE A 81 -14.50 3.65 5.12
C ILE A 81 -15.36 2.38 5.18
N LEU A 82 -14.92 1.39 5.95
CA LEU A 82 -15.66 0.12 6.11
C LEU A 82 -17.02 0.35 6.78
N ARG A 83 -17.06 1.20 7.82
CA ARG A 83 -18.30 1.57 8.49
C ARG A 83 -19.28 2.24 7.53
N ASP A 84 -18.80 3.22 6.77
CA ASP A 84 -19.62 3.98 5.82
C ASP A 84 -20.12 3.12 4.66
N ALA A 85 -19.38 2.08 4.31
CA ALA A 85 -19.78 1.07 3.33
C ALA A 85 -20.73 0.00 3.90
N GLY A 86 -21.03 0.04 5.20
CA GLY A 86 -21.90 -0.95 5.84
C GLY A 86 -21.26 -2.31 6.05
N ILE A 87 -19.94 -2.40 5.97
CA ILE A 87 -19.20 -3.65 6.16
C ILE A 87 -18.99 -3.91 7.64
N ALA A 88 -19.41 -5.09 8.10
CA ALA A 88 -19.22 -5.50 9.49
C ALA A 88 -17.73 -5.59 9.85
N GLN A 89 -17.37 -5.09 11.03
CA GLN A 89 -16.00 -5.09 11.52
C GLN A 89 -15.98 -5.34 13.03
N PRO A 90 -14.85 -5.81 13.57
CA PRO A 90 -14.70 -5.97 15.01
C PRO A 90 -14.88 -4.65 15.76
N ARG A 91 -15.28 -4.72 17.02
CA ARG A 91 -15.27 -3.54 17.89
C ARG A 91 -13.83 -3.06 18.07
N TYR A 92 -13.66 -1.75 18.08
CA TYR A 92 -12.34 -1.14 18.25
C TYR A 92 -12.45 0.17 19.06
N GLY A 93 -11.34 0.58 19.63
CA GLY A 93 -11.17 1.90 20.22
C GLY A 93 -10.12 2.68 19.46
N VAL A 94 -10.20 3.98 19.50
CA VAL A 94 -9.23 4.89 18.91
C VAL A 94 -8.53 5.67 20.01
N LEU A 95 -7.21 5.58 20.05
CA LEU A 95 -6.37 6.36 20.94
C LEU A 95 -5.65 7.43 20.11
N ARG A 96 -5.91 8.67 20.40
CA ARG A 96 -5.25 9.80 19.73
C ARG A 96 -4.40 10.58 20.73
N ARG A 97 -3.23 11.00 20.27
CA ARG A 97 -2.41 11.93 21.03
C ARG A 97 -2.91 13.35 20.75
N THR A 98 -3.24 14.08 21.79
CA THR A 98 -3.66 15.48 21.68
C THR A 98 -2.46 16.42 21.61
N MET A 99 -2.68 17.64 21.10
CA MET A 99 -1.65 18.69 21.02
C MET A 99 -1.09 19.10 22.38
N ASN A 100 -1.83 18.91 23.47
CA ASN A 100 -1.47 19.27 24.83
C ASN A 100 -0.90 18.10 25.65
N ALA A 101 -0.25 17.14 25.00
CA ALA A 101 0.33 15.93 25.60
C ALA A 101 -0.68 15.02 26.34
N GLY A 102 -1.97 15.22 26.12
CA GLY A 102 -3.03 14.33 26.58
C GLY A 102 -3.29 13.19 25.61
N LEU A 103 -4.09 12.24 26.05
CA LEU A 103 -4.58 11.14 25.24
C LEU A 103 -6.10 11.17 25.20
N ASP A 104 -6.67 11.18 24.02
CA ASP A 104 -8.09 11.00 23.81
C ASP A 104 -8.38 9.54 23.44
N VAL A 105 -9.38 8.98 24.11
CA VAL A 105 -9.88 7.63 23.82
C VAL A 105 -11.29 7.76 23.28
N PHE A 106 -11.52 7.19 22.13
CA PHE A 106 -12.79 7.23 21.44
C PHE A 106 -13.24 5.82 21.05
N PHE A 107 -14.50 5.49 21.37
CA PHE A 107 -15.12 4.23 20.97
C PHE A 107 -16.26 4.56 19.99
N PRO A 108 -16.11 4.21 18.70
CA PRO A 108 -17.10 4.56 17.68
C PRO A 108 -18.35 3.69 17.69
N PHE A 109 -18.52 2.83 18.70
CA PHE A 109 -19.69 2.00 18.86
C PHE A 109 -20.56 2.49 20.02
N VAL A 110 -21.83 2.60 19.73
CA VAL A 110 -22.87 2.74 20.74
C VAL A 110 -23.55 1.37 20.81
N ASP A 111 -23.55 0.78 22.01
CA ASP A 111 -24.24 -0.49 22.23
C ASP A 111 -25.75 -0.30 22.22
#